data_9f7204c8caf95fb1fd08ce3728b3ec8e
#
_entry.id   9f7204c8caf95fb1fd08ce3728b3ec8e
#
_cell.length_a   1.000
_cell.length_b   1.000
_cell.length_c   1.000
_cell.angle_alpha   90.00
_cell.angle_beta   90.00
_cell.angle_gamma   90.00
#
_symmetry.space_group_name_H-M   'P 1'
#
loop_
_entity.id
_entity.type
_entity.pdbx_description
1 polymer ?
#
loop_
_entity_poly.entity_id
_entity_poly.type
_entity_poly.pdbx_seq_one_letter_code
_entity_poly.pdbx_strand_id
1 'polypeptide(L)'
;LDGDDYLYSGDVLNIIYEKYLINNCLITYGSHLSSRGVQGKKYPWFIKKLNLYRKYFWYASHLRTFRHDLWLSINPNDLLNKNGQYFSVAWDLAIMFPMLEMAGERQEFLRDLLYVYNDQNPISDHKIRRKDQISAAKEIRRKKRYKKQIFM
;
A
#
# COMPACT_ATOMS: atom_id res chain seq x y z
N LEU A 1 -8.18 -0.55 -7.27
CA LEU A 1 -8.99 -1.75 -7.28
C LEU A 1 -8.51 -2.61 -8.44
N ASP A 2 -8.09 -3.83 -8.17
CA ASP A 2 -7.66 -4.77 -9.21
C ASP A 2 -8.89 -5.31 -9.94
N GLY A 3 -8.72 -5.73 -11.20
CA GLY A 3 -9.86 -6.02 -12.08
C GLY A 3 -10.68 -7.26 -11.70
N ASP A 4 -10.16 -8.11 -10.83
CA ASP A 4 -10.79 -9.32 -10.32
C ASP A 4 -11.18 -9.24 -8.83
N ASP A 5 -10.98 -8.06 -8.21
CA ASP A 5 -11.31 -7.77 -6.84
C ASP A 5 -12.55 -6.85 -6.75
N TYR A 6 -13.18 -6.75 -5.58
CA TYR A 6 -14.34 -5.88 -5.38
C TYR A 6 -14.42 -5.29 -3.97
N LEU A 7 -15.20 -4.20 -3.86
CA LEU A 7 -15.50 -3.59 -2.57
C LEU A 7 -16.52 -4.47 -1.82
N TYR A 8 -16.32 -4.61 -0.50
CA TYR A 8 -17.13 -5.49 0.33
C TYR A 8 -18.60 -5.07 0.45
N SER A 9 -18.88 -3.75 0.43
CA SER A 9 -20.23 -3.20 0.50
C SER A 9 -20.36 -1.88 -0.25
N GLY A 10 -21.59 -1.40 -0.42
CA GLY A 10 -21.86 -0.08 -1.01
C GLY A 10 -21.38 1.10 -0.17
N ASP A 11 -21.17 0.90 1.14
CA ASP A 11 -20.81 1.99 2.08
C ASP A 11 -19.30 2.23 2.19
N VAL A 12 -18.48 1.42 1.51
CA VAL A 12 -17.02 1.48 1.62
C VAL A 12 -16.46 2.89 1.40
N LEU A 13 -16.96 3.60 0.39
CA LEU A 13 -16.47 4.96 0.08
C LEU A 13 -16.85 5.97 1.17
N ASN A 14 -18.03 5.86 1.75
CA ASN A 14 -18.47 6.71 2.86
C ASN A 14 -17.61 6.48 4.10
N ILE A 15 -17.33 5.22 4.45
CA ILE A 15 -16.46 4.85 5.57
C ILE A 15 -15.05 5.45 5.38
N ILE A 16 -14.48 5.34 4.19
CA ILE A 16 -13.17 5.91 3.88
C ILE A 16 -13.20 7.44 3.98
N TYR A 17 -14.20 8.07 3.38
CA TYR A 17 -14.36 9.52 3.40
C TYR A 17 -14.40 10.09 4.84
N GLU A 18 -15.17 9.47 5.72
CA GLU A 18 -15.22 9.82 7.15
C GLU A 18 -13.86 9.73 7.83
N LYS A 19 -13.06 8.68 7.52
CA LYS A 19 -11.71 8.55 8.09
C LYS A 19 -10.80 9.71 7.69
N TYR A 20 -10.87 10.14 6.44
CA TYR A 20 -10.09 11.31 5.99
C TYR A 20 -10.53 12.59 6.67
N LEU A 21 -11.83 12.80 6.86
CA LEU A 21 -12.36 14.00 7.54
C LEU A 21 -12.01 14.03 9.03
N ILE A 22 -12.24 12.94 9.75
CA ILE A 22 -12.11 12.90 11.20
C ILE A 22 -10.65 12.80 11.63
N ASN A 23 -9.86 11.92 10.98
CA ASN A 23 -8.51 11.59 11.42
C ASN A 23 -7.42 12.39 10.70
N ASN A 24 -7.80 13.26 9.74
CA ASN A 24 -6.85 14.02 8.94
C ASN A 24 -5.70 13.15 8.40
N CYS A 25 -6.02 11.93 8.01
CA CYS A 25 -5.03 10.99 7.46
C CYS A 25 -4.65 11.34 6.01
N LEU A 26 -3.50 10.90 5.57
CA LEU A 26 -3.02 11.08 4.20
C LEU A 26 -3.14 9.80 3.37
N ILE A 27 -3.16 8.67 4.06
CA ILE A 27 -3.16 7.34 3.45
C ILE A 27 -3.88 6.37 4.37
N THR A 28 -4.67 5.49 3.80
CA THR A 28 -5.27 4.37 4.51
C THR A 28 -4.80 3.03 3.92
N TYR A 29 -4.84 2.02 4.74
CA TYR A 29 -4.68 0.62 4.37
C TYR A 29 -5.48 -0.22 5.34
N GLY A 30 -5.89 -1.43 4.96
CA GLY A 30 -6.88 -2.11 5.79
C GLY A 30 -6.81 -3.63 5.79
N SER A 31 -7.96 -4.17 6.16
CA SER A 31 -8.22 -5.60 6.16
C SER A 31 -9.00 -5.98 4.90
N HIS A 32 -8.77 -7.19 4.41
CA HIS A 32 -9.47 -7.75 3.26
C HIS A 32 -9.93 -9.18 3.56
N LEU A 33 -10.98 -9.61 2.88
CA LEU A 33 -11.41 -11.00 2.85
C LEU A 33 -10.74 -11.71 1.68
N SER A 34 -10.22 -12.90 1.91
CA SER A 34 -9.70 -13.81 0.88
C SER A 34 -10.21 -15.22 1.12
N SER A 35 -9.81 -16.19 0.30
CA SER A 35 -10.11 -17.63 0.54
C SER A 35 -9.59 -18.15 1.89
N ARG A 36 -8.62 -17.43 2.49
CA ARG A 36 -8.01 -17.74 3.79
C ARG A 36 -8.68 -17.03 4.96
N GLY A 37 -9.81 -16.39 4.74
CA GLY A 37 -10.51 -15.56 5.71
C GLY A 37 -10.01 -14.11 5.75
N VAL A 38 -10.36 -13.39 6.82
CA VAL A 38 -10.01 -11.98 6.99
C VAL A 38 -8.52 -11.84 7.31
N GLN A 39 -7.85 -11.00 6.54
CA GLN A 39 -6.43 -10.70 6.67
C GLN A 39 -6.20 -9.19 6.73
N GLY A 40 -5.14 -8.80 7.41
CA GLY A 40 -4.70 -7.41 7.54
C GLY A 40 -4.05 -7.18 8.90
N LYS A 41 -3.03 -6.34 8.93
CA LYS A 41 -2.30 -6.01 10.17
C LYS A 41 -1.89 -4.54 10.16
N LYS A 42 -2.01 -3.90 11.32
CA LYS A 42 -1.51 -2.55 11.55
C LYS A 42 0.01 -2.55 11.64
N TYR A 43 0.67 -1.55 11.03
CA TYR A 43 2.09 -1.33 11.28
C TYR A 43 2.35 -1.06 12.77
N PRO A 44 3.32 -1.75 13.39
CA PRO A 44 3.81 -1.42 14.72
C PRO A 44 4.24 0.05 14.80
N TRP A 45 4.02 0.68 15.96
CA TRP A 45 4.29 2.11 16.15
C TRP A 45 5.74 2.51 15.87
N PHE A 46 6.70 1.64 16.23
CA PHE A 46 8.13 1.92 16.04
C PHE A 46 8.54 1.92 14.56
N ILE A 47 7.88 1.12 13.71
CA ILE A 47 8.12 1.12 12.26
C ILE A 47 7.74 2.48 11.67
N LYS A 48 6.59 3.03 12.11
CA LYS A 48 6.11 4.35 11.68
C LYS A 48 7.03 5.46 12.19
N LYS A 49 7.35 5.45 13.49
CA LYS A 49 8.17 6.47 14.14
C LYS A 49 9.59 6.54 13.58
N LEU A 50 10.21 5.39 13.31
CA LEU A 50 11.59 5.28 12.84
C LEU A 50 11.71 5.16 11.31
N ASN A 51 10.60 5.26 10.59
CA ASN A 51 10.54 5.13 9.14
C ASN A 51 11.24 3.85 8.63
N LEU A 52 10.79 2.69 9.13
CA LEU A 52 11.43 1.41 8.88
C LEU A 52 10.64 0.52 7.89
N TYR A 53 9.67 1.07 7.15
CA TYR A 53 8.77 0.30 6.27
C TYR A 53 9.51 -0.65 5.32
N ARG A 54 10.61 -0.18 4.71
CA ARG A 54 11.39 -0.97 3.74
C ARG A 54 12.20 -2.10 4.37
N LYS A 55 12.41 -2.08 5.69
CA LYS A 55 13.20 -3.08 6.42
C LYS A 55 12.36 -4.20 7.04
N TYR A 56 11.05 -4.01 7.15
CA TYR A 56 10.14 -4.93 7.80
C TYR A 56 9.15 -5.56 6.82
N PHE A 57 8.30 -6.46 7.33
CA PHE A 57 7.23 -7.09 6.57
C PHE A 57 6.29 -6.05 5.97
N TRP A 58 5.65 -6.43 4.89
CA TRP A 58 4.62 -5.65 4.25
C TRP A 58 3.29 -5.80 5.00
N TYR A 59 2.78 -4.69 5.54
CA TYR A 59 1.52 -4.66 6.28
C TYR A 59 0.43 -3.84 5.58
N ALA A 60 0.77 -2.93 4.67
CA ALA A 60 -0.20 -2.09 3.98
C ALA A 60 -1.01 -2.89 2.94
N SER A 61 -1.93 -3.70 3.43
CA SER A 61 -2.82 -4.51 2.61
C SER A 61 -4.03 -3.72 2.11
N HIS A 62 -4.87 -4.36 1.31
CA HIS A 62 -6.10 -3.77 0.78
C HIS A 62 -7.12 -3.46 1.90
N LEU A 63 -8.02 -2.49 1.78
CA LEU A 63 -8.08 -1.51 0.70
C LEU A 63 -7.06 -0.39 0.97
N ARG A 64 -6.36 0.05 -0.08
CA ARG A 64 -5.39 1.14 0.00
C ARG A 64 -5.96 2.37 -0.66
N THR A 65 -6.00 3.48 0.07
CA THR A 65 -6.39 4.78 -0.47
C THR A 65 -5.39 5.85 -0.02
N PHE A 66 -5.28 6.92 -0.74
CA PHE A 66 -4.32 8.00 -0.46
C PHE A 66 -4.79 9.33 -1.04
N ARG A 67 -4.33 10.43 -0.47
CA ARG A 67 -4.55 11.76 -1.02
C ARG A 67 -3.73 11.93 -2.29
N HIS A 68 -4.29 12.61 -3.27
CA HIS A 68 -3.66 12.83 -4.57
C HIS A 68 -2.33 13.63 -4.47
N ASP A 69 -2.27 14.63 -3.56
CA ASP A 69 -1.06 15.41 -3.33
C ASP A 69 0.12 14.55 -2.81
N LEU A 70 -0.20 13.53 -2.01
CA LEU A 70 0.80 12.55 -1.56
C LEU A 70 1.37 11.73 -2.73
N TRP A 71 0.52 11.31 -3.66
CA TRP A 71 0.93 10.64 -4.89
C TRP A 71 1.83 11.53 -5.75
N LEU A 72 1.44 12.80 -5.98
CA LEU A 72 2.22 13.76 -6.78
C LEU A 72 3.60 14.07 -6.19
N SER A 73 3.80 13.78 -4.91
CA SER A 73 5.10 14.00 -4.23
C SER A 73 6.10 12.86 -4.44
N ILE A 74 5.72 11.79 -5.11
CA ILE A 74 6.63 10.69 -5.46
C ILE A 74 7.54 11.12 -6.61
N ASN A 75 8.86 10.94 -6.46
CA ASN A 75 9.77 11.12 -7.58
C ASN A 75 9.50 10.02 -8.64
N PRO A 76 9.15 10.37 -9.89
CA PRO A 76 8.86 9.39 -10.93
C PRO A 76 9.97 8.34 -11.14
N ASN A 77 11.23 8.71 -10.95
CA ASN A 77 12.37 7.79 -11.07
C ASN A 77 12.34 6.66 -10.01
N ASP A 78 11.64 6.86 -8.89
CA ASP A 78 11.49 5.82 -7.87
C ASP A 78 10.47 4.75 -8.25
N LEU A 79 9.65 5.01 -9.26
CA LEU A 79 8.72 4.05 -9.85
C LEU A 79 9.37 3.19 -10.94
N LEU A 80 10.61 3.50 -11.33
CA LEU A 80 11.35 2.79 -12.38
C LEU A 80 12.33 1.79 -11.75
N ASN A 81 12.50 0.66 -12.44
CA ASN A 81 13.54 -0.32 -12.14
C ASN A 81 14.92 0.16 -12.64
N LYS A 82 15.98 -0.61 -12.37
CA LYS A 82 17.34 -0.32 -12.79
C LYS A 82 17.54 -0.18 -14.31
N ASN A 83 16.59 -0.66 -15.12
CA ASN A 83 16.62 -0.56 -16.59
C ASN A 83 15.83 0.66 -17.09
N GLY A 84 15.34 1.54 -16.20
CA GLY A 84 14.54 2.70 -16.58
C GLY A 84 13.09 2.39 -17.00
N GLN A 85 12.58 1.21 -16.67
CA GLN A 85 11.21 0.79 -16.96
C GLN A 85 10.38 0.76 -15.68
N TYR A 86 9.09 1.02 -15.77
CA TYR A 86 8.18 0.86 -14.63
C TYR A 86 8.19 -0.58 -14.11
N PHE A 87 8.09 -0.72 -12.78
CA PHE A 87 7.94 -2.05 -12.18
C PHE A 87 6.65 -2.70 -12.68
N SER A 88 6.77 -3.82 -13.38
CA SER A 88 5.63 -4.61 -13.88
C SER A 88 5.08 -5.59 -12.84
N VAL A 89 5.79 -5.79 -11.71
CA VAL A 89 5.39 -6.59 -10.55
C VAL A 89 5.83 -5.88 -9.29
N ALA A 90 5.18 -6.15 -8.16
CA ALA A 90 5.41 -5.46 -6.87
C ALA A 90 5.31 -3.92 -6.96
N TRP A 91 4.63 -3.41 -7.99
CA TRP A 91 4.44 -1.97 -8.22
C TRP A 91 3.74 -1.28 -7.05
N ASP A 92 2.90 -2.02 -6.33
CA ASP A 92 2.26 -1.57 -5.10
C ASP A 92 3.28 -1.18 -4.01
N LEU A 93 4.39 -1.89 -3.88
CA LEU A 93 5.48 -1.52 -2.97
C LEU A 93 6.19 -0.24 -3.44
N ALA A 94 6.39 -0.08 -4.76
CA ALA A 94 7.06 1.10 -5.32
C ALA A 94 6.24 2.37 -5.07
N ILE A 95 4.91 2.26 -5.08
CA ILE A 95 3.98 3.36 -4.84
C ILE A 95 3.81 3.61 -3.34
N MET A 96 3.53 2.58 -2.57
CA MET A 96 3.10 2.74 -1.18
C MET A 96 4.25 3.07 -0.22
N PHE A 97 5.47 2.56 -0.43
CA PHE A 97 6.58 2.90 0.47
C PHE A 97 6.85 4.41 0.52
N PRO A 98 7.03 5.12 -0.63
CA PRO A 98 7.17 6.58 -0.60
C PRO A 98 6.04 7.27 0.15
N MET A 99 4.79 6.90 -0.11
CA MET A 99 3.63 7.53 0.50
C MET A 99 3.54 7.27 2.00
N LEU A 100 3.79 6.04 2.47
CA LEU A 100 3.85 5.71 3.89
C LEU A 100 4.97 6.46 4.62
N GLU A 101 6.14 6.57 3.97
CA GLU A 101 7.30 7.27 4.49
C GLU A 101 7.03 8.78 4.64
N MET A 102 6.41 9.41 3.62
CA MET A 102 6.04 10.81 3.64
C MET A 102 4.89 11.11 4.61
N ALA A 103 3.88 10.25 4.67
CA ALA A 103 2.74 10.40 5.57
C ALA A 103 3.11 10.29 7.05
N GLY A 104 4.13 9.50 7.37
CA GLY A 104 4.56 9.29 8.75
C GLY A 104 3.43 8.72 9.63
N GLU A 105 3.00 9.49 10.62
CA GLU A 105 1.94 9.08 11.55
C GLU A 105 0.52 9.34 11.01
N ARG A 106 0.38 10.18 9.97
CA ARG A 106 -0.91 10.49 9.32
C ARG A 106 -1.37 9.36 8.38
N GLN A 107 -1.32 8.15 8.86
CA GLN A 107 -1.77 6.94 8.20
C GLN A 107 -2.74 6.17 9.09
N GLU A 108 -3.82 5.67 8.50
CA GLU A 108 -4.86 4.95 9.23
C GLU A 108 -4.94 3.50 8.78
N PHE A 109 -4.99 2.59 9.76
CA PHE A 109 -5.30 1.18 9.52
C PHE A 109 -6.78 0.96 9.73
N LEU A 110 -7.49 0.59 8.67
CA LEU A 110 -8.92 0.30 8.69
C LEU A 110 -9.14 -1.16 9.12
N ARG A 111 -9.80 -1.34 10.27
CA ARG A 111 -10.19 -2.67 10.76
C ARG A 111 -11.42 -3.19 10.06
N ASP A 112 -12.24 -2.27 9.56
CA ASP A 112 -13.45 -2.58 8.81
C ASP A 112 -13.09 -3.42 7.57
N LEU A 113 -13.92 -4.41 7.29
CA LEU A 113 -13.76 -5.23 6.10
C LEU A 113 -14.32 -4.48 4.90
N LEU A 114 -13.43 -3.91 4.10
CA LEU A 114 -13.80 -3.02 2.99
C LEU A 114 -13.49 -3.60 1.60
N TYR A 115 -12.79 -4.74 1.55
CA TYR A 115 -12.24 -5.26 0.31
C TYR A 115 -12.30 -6.78 0.27
N VAL A 116 -12.63 -7.33 -0.89
CA VAL A 116 -12.56 -8.76 -1.17
C VAL A 116 -11.47 -9.00 -2.21
N TYR A 117 -10.46 -9.74 -1.80
CA TYR A 117 -9.30 -10.08 -2.61
C TYR A 117 -9.44 -11.46 -3.23
N ASN A 118 -9.41 -11.56 -4.55
CA ASN A 118 -9.47 -12.81 -5.28
C ASN A 118 -8.09 -13.48 -5.35
N ASP A 119 -7.71 -14.19 -4.31
CA ASP A 119 -6.47 -14.98 -4.27
C ASP A 119 -6.56 -16.33 -4.99
N GLN A 120 -7.73 -16.68 -5.55
CA GLN A 120 -7.91 -17.93 -6.29
C GLN A 120 -7.55 -17.79 -7.78
N ASN A 121 -7.44 -16.58 -8.31
CA ASN A 121 -7.07 -16.34 -9.70
C ASN A 121 -5.77 -17.09 -10.06
N PRO A 122 -5.80 -18.04 -11.03
CA PRO A 122 -4.63 -18.86 -11.39
C PRO A 122 -3.52 -18.06 -12.06
N ILE A 123 -3.85 -16.93 -12.71
CA ILE A 123 -2.90 -16.08 -13.44
C ILE A 123 -2.35 -14.93 -12.59
N SER A 124 -2.62 -14.89 -11.29
CA SER A 124 -2.11 -13.84 -10.42
C SER A 124 -0.58 -13.84 -10.37
N ASP A 125 0.02 -12.66 -10.38
CA ASP A 125 1.49 -12.46 -10.42
C ASP A 125 2.22 -13.19 -9.29
N HIS A 126 1.65 -13.29 -8.12
CA HIS A 126 2.28 -13.99 -6.99
C HIS A 126 2.41 -15.52 -7.23
N LYS A 127 1.63 -16.09 -8.14
CA LYS A 127 1.70 -17.51 -8.52
C LYS A 127 2.69 -17.71 -9.67
N ILE A 128 2.56 -16.93 -10.75
CA ILE A 128 3.29 -17.16 -12.00
C ILE A 128 4.62 -16.40 -12.09
N ARG A 129 4.75 -15.24 -11.40
CA ARG A 129 5.93 -14.35 -11.47
C ARG A 129 6.61 -14.15 -10.12
N ARG A 130 6.56 -15.13 -9.23
CA ARG A 130 7.06 -15.02 -7.85
C ARG A 130 8.53 -14.62 -7.77
N LYS A 131 9.39 -15.13 -8.64
CA LYS A 131 10.83 -14.77 -8.65
C LYS A 131 11.02 -13.30 -9.01
N ASP A 132 10.28 -12.81 -10.00
CA ASP A 132 10.34 -11.42 -10.43
C ASP A 132 9.82 -10.49 -9.34
N GLN A 133 8.72 -10.85 -8.66
CA GLN A 133 8.20 -10.11 -7.51
C GLN A 133 9.23 -9.99 -6.39
N ILE A 134 9.92 -11.07 -6.04
CA ILE A 134 10.96 -11.05 -4.99
C ILE A 134 12.12 -10.15 -5.41
N SER A 135 12.57 -10.23 -6.67
CA SER A 135 13.64 -9.39 -7.21
C SER A 135 13.25 -7.91 -7.20
N ALA A 136 12.08 -7.56 -7.74
CA ALA A 136 11.56 -6.22 -7.74
C ALA A 136 11.38 -5.66 -6.32
N ALA A 137 10.80 -6.44 -5.41
CA ALA A 137 10.63 -6.04 -4.01
C ALA A 137 11.98 -5.76 -3.32
N LYS A 138 13.04 -6.54 -3.60
CA LYS A 138 14.39 -6.28 -3.09
C LYS A 138 14.96 -4.96 -3.63
N GLU A 139 14.79 -4.71 -4.92
CA GLU A 139 15.24 -3.47 -5.57
C GLU A 139 14.51 -2.25 -4.99
N ILE A 140 13.18 -2.28 -4.93
CA ILE A 140 12.35 -1.23 -4.36
C ILE A 140 12.76 -0.91 -2.91
N ARG A 141 13.00 -1.94 -2.09
CA ARG A 141 13.41 -1.77 -0.69
C ARG A 141 14.78 -1.12 -0.52
N ARG A 142 15.67 -1.20 -1.51
CA ARG A 142 17.00 -0.57 -1.51
C ARG A 142 16.99 0.90 -1.91
N LYS A 143 15.93 1.39 -2.55
CA LYS A 143 15.79 2.79 -2.92
C LYS A 143 15.86 3.70 -1.69
N LYS A 144 16.26 4.95 -1.89
CA LYS A 144 16.33 5.96 -0.84
C LYS A 144 14.97 6.16 -0.19
N ARG A 145 14.93 6.25 1.14
CA ARG A 145 13.71 6.53 1.90
C ARG A 145 13.33 8.00 1.79
N TYR A 146 12.04 8.25 1.72
CA TYR A 146 11.50 9.61 1.82
C TYR A 146 11.50 10.09 3.27
N LYS A 147 11.67 11.38 3.45
CA LYS A 147 11.44 12.04 4.74
C LYS A 147 9.96 12.32 4.90
N LYS A 148 9.51 12.35 6.16
CA LYS A 148 8.16 12.82 6.48
C LYS A 148 7.97 14.24 5.94
N GLN A 149 6.82 14.47 5.31
CA GLN A 149 6.45 15.76 4.73
C GLN A 149 5.25 16.37 5.47
N ILE A 150 5.14 17.68 5.41
CA ILE A 150 4.00 18.43 5.93
C ILE A 150 3.07 18.68 4.74
N PHE A 151 1.89 18.09 4.80
CA PHE A 151 0.78 18.34 3.87
C PHE A 151 -0.29 19.14 4.62
N MET A 152 -0.75 20.21 4.03
CA MET A 152 -1.83 21.05 4.54
C MET A 152 -3.20 20.41 4.34
#